data_b37c9cd5a666159956268420e62245c9
#
_entry.id   b37c9cd5a666159956268420e62245c9
#
_cell.length_a   1.000
_cell.length_b   1.000
_cell.length_c   1.000
_cell.angle_alpha   90.00
_cell.angle_beta   90.00
_cell.angle_gamma   90.00
#
_symmetry.space_group_name_H-M   'P 1'
#
loop_
_entity.id
_entity.type
_entity.pdbx_description
1 polymer ?
#
loop_
_entity_poly.entity_id
_entity_poly.type
_entity_poly.pdbx_seq_one_letter_code
_entity_poly.pdbx_strand_id
1 'polypeptide(L)'
;MELFGRQAAQILRHPGAFAIRTLKGFRANQGLLLAGAVAYYALLSIVPMLILTVIALSHFVDQTALLQTLGRYLEWLVPGQSGVIIAELANFLLHRDVLSWVLLASMLFFSSLAFTVLENAMSVIFHHRVAIRRRHFLISAVIPYAYILSLGLGLLLVTLVAGSLQAIGQERVEFLWRSWSLGGVSGALLYLLGLAGEVFVLTSVYLVMPVGRPSLHHALLGAIAAALMWELSRHALVWYFTTLSQIGTVYGSLTTAIAVLLSLELAATLLLLGAQVISEYERLALELLDAAPEPFTTRSP
;
A
#
# COMPACT_ATOMS: atom_id res chain seq x y z
N MET A 1 -24.32 16.94 1.30
CA MET A 1 -23.23 17.82 0.82
C MET A 1 -22.74 18.81 1.88
N GLU A 2 -23.61 19.45 2.66
CA GLU A 2 -23.20 20.45 3.68
C GLU A 2 -22.35 19.90 4.81
N LEU A 3 -22.57 18.68 5.28
CA LEU A 3 -21.78 18.05 6.35
C LEU A 3 -20.33 17.81 5.94
N PHE A 4 -20.10 17.38 4.71
CA PHE A 4 -18.74 17.22 4.16
C PHE A 4 -17.96 18.54 4.12
N GLY A 5 -18.64 19.63 3.73
CA GLY A 5 -18.03 20.96 3.75
C GLY A 5 -17.64 21.44 5.16
N ARG A 6 -18.44 21.13 6.18
CA ARG A 6 -18.16 21.49 7.58
C ARG A 6 -16.98 20.70 8.15
N GLN A 7 -16.90 19.39 7.90
CA GLN A 7 -15.77 18.55 8.34
C GLN A 7 -14.46 19.00 7.72
N ALA A 8 -14.43 19.15 6.37
CA ALA A 8 -13.25 19.61 5.65
C ALA A 8 -12.82 21.00 6.14
N ALA A 9 -13.76 21.91 6.35
CA ALA A 9 -13.47 23.25 6.87
C ALA A 9 -12.89 23.24 8.28
N GLN A 10 -13.36 22.33 9.14
CA GLN A 10 -12.86 22.20 10.52
C GLN A 10 -11.43 21.62 10.53
N ILE A 11 -11.15 20.63 9.70
CA ILE A 11 -9.81 20.05 9.57
C ILE A 11 -8.85 21.08 8.98
N LEU A 12 -9.26 21.83 7.95
CA LEU A 12 -8.43 22.88 7.34
C LEU A 12 -8.16 24.05 8.29
N ARG A 13 -9.07 24.34 9.23
CA ARG A 13 -8.86 25.36 10.26
C ARG A 13 -7.89 24.92 11.35
N HIS A 14 -7.88 23.63 11.71
CA HIS A 14 -7.07 23.09 12.80
C HIS A 14 -6.37 21.77 12.40
N PRO A 15 -5.50 21.78 11.37
CA PRO A 15 -4.87 20.55 10.86
C PRO A 15 -3.98 19.85 11.90
N GLY A 16 -3.29 20.65 12.76
CA GLY A 16 -2.48 20.09 13.83
C GLY A 16 -3.29 19.37 14.91
N ALA A 17 -4.46 19.88 15.26
CA ALA A 17 -5.35 19.22 16.23
C ALA A 17 -5.86 17.89 15.69
N PHE A 18 -6.23 17.83 14.40
CA PHE A 18 -6.64 16.60 13.75
C PHE A 18 -5.49 15.58 13.68
N ALA A 19 -4.27 16.00 13.30
CA ALA A 19 -3.09 15.13 13.30
C ALA A 19 -2.78 14.56 14.68
N ILE A 20 -2.82 15.38 15.74
CA ILE A 20 -2.61 14.94 17.12
C ILE A 20 -3.69 13.94 17.54
N ARG A 21 -4.95 14.17 17.16
CA ARG A 21 -6.06 13.27 17.44
C ARG A 21 -5.86 11.91 16.75
N THR A 22 -5.46 11.92 15.48
CA THR A 22 -5.13 10.71 14.73
C THR A 22 -4.00 9.92 15.37
N LEU A 23 -2.90 10.59 15.76
CA LEU A 23 -1.77 9.94 16.44
C LEU A 23 -2.15 9.37 17.81
N LYS A 24 -2.97 10.09 18.59
CA LYS A 24 -3.50 9.58 19.87
C LYS A 24 -4.39 8.35 19.67
N GLY A 25 -5.28 8.37 18.67
CA GLY A 25 -6.12 7.23 18.30
C GLY A 25 -5.29 6.04 17.85
N PHE A 26 -4.28 6.26 17.01
CA PHE A 26 -3.35 5.23 16.53
C PHE A 26 -2.60 4.57 17.69
N ARG A 27 -2.11 5.37 18.65
CA ARG A 27 -1.45 4.86 19.86
C ARG A 27 -2.43 4.09 20.75
N ALA A 28 -3.64 4.59 20.96
CA ALA A 28 -4.68 3.93 21.76
C ALA A 28 -5.09 2.58 21.17
N ASN A 29 -5.13 2.47 19.84
CA ASN A 29 -5.39 1.23 19.10
C ASN A 29 -4.15 0.33 18.98
N GLN A 30 -3.05 0.64 19.68
CA GLN A 30 -1.78 -0.11 19.61
C GLN A 30 -1.24 -0.24 18.16
N GLY A 31 -1.38 0.81 17.36
CA GLY A 31 -1.10 0.79 15.92
C GLY A 31 0.30 0.32 15.57
N LEU A 32 1.35 0.67 16.34
CA LEU A 32 2.72 0.18 16.11
C LEU A 32 2.83 -1.34 16.34
N LEU A 33 2.17 -1.88 17.37
CA LEU A 33 2.16 -3.33 17.61
C LEU A 33 1.47 -4.08 16.47
N LEU A 34 0.34 -3.54 16.00
CA LEU A 34 -0.36 -4.09 14.86
C LEU A 34 0.47 -4.00 13.57
N ALA A 35 1.18 -2.89 13.35
CA ALA A 35 2.08 -2.71 12.21
C ALA A 35 3.23 -3.72 12.23
N GLY A 36 3.85 -3.95 13.39
CA GLY A 36 4.89 -4.97 13.56
C GLY A 36 4.37 -6.38 13.28
N ALA A 37 3.15 -6.71 13.74
CA ALA A 37 2.52 -7.99 13.42
C ALA A 37 2.27 -8.13 11.91
N VAL A 38 1.71 -7.10 11.25
CA VAL A 38 1.50 -7.09 9.80
C VAL A 38 2.83 -7.26 9.06
N ALA A 39 3.88 -6.53 9.45
CA ALA A 39 5.21 -6.62 8.83
C ALA A 39 5.82 -8.02 8.96
N TYR A 40 5.72 -8.63 10.13
CA TYR A 40 6.23 -9.98 10.36
C TYR A 40 5.53 -11.00 9.46
N TYR A 41 4.20 -10.99 9.42
CA TYR A 41 3.45 -11.91 8.57
C TYR A 41 3.59 -11.59 7.08
N ALA A 42 3.76 -10.31 6.71
CA ALA A 42 4.10 -9.92 5.36
C ALA A 42 5.47 -10.47 4.94
N LEU A 43 6.48 -10.40 5.81
CA LEU A 43 7.79 -10.98 5.55
C LEU A 43 7.73 -12.49 5.29
N LEU A 44 6.96 -13.23 6.10
CA LEU A 44 6.75 -14.67 5.90
C LEU A 44 6.00 -15.00 4.61
N SER A 45 5.11 -14.11 4.19
CA SER A 45 4.20 -14.33 3.06
C SER A 45 4.76 -13.84 1.73
N ILE A 46 5.67 -12.85 1.73
CA ILE A 46 6.11 -12.15 0.52
C ILE A 46 6.84 -13.09 -0.44
N VAL A 47 7.71 -13.94 0.06
CA VAL A 47 8.49 -14.87 -0.78
C VAL A 47 7.58 -15.92 -1.42
N PRO A 48 6.75 -16.69 -0.67
CA PRO A 48 5.78 -17.60 -1.26
C PRO A 48 4.84 -16.92 -2.26
N MET A 49 4.38 -15.72 -1.94
CA MET A 49 3.48 -14.95 -2.78
C MET A 49 4.14 -14.52 -4.11
N LEU A 50 5.39 -14.05 -4.06
CA LEU A 50 6.14 -13.66 -5.25
C LEU A 50 6.42 -14.88 -6.14
N ILE A 51 6.80 -16.00 -5.57
CA ILE A 51 7.04 -17.25 -6.30
C ILE A 51 5.78 -17.68 -7.04
N LEU A 52 4.64 -17.74 -6.34
CA LEU A 52 3.35 -18.11 -6.95
C LEU A 52 2.94 -17.13 -8.06
N THR A 53 3.15 -15.84 -7.83
CA THR A 53 2.83 -14.79 -8.81
C THR A 53 3.68 -14.95 -10.07
N VAL A 54 4.99 -15.14 -9.93
CA VAL A 54 5.89 -15.29 -11.08
C VAL A 54 5.62 -16.60 -11.82
N ILE A 55 5.33 -17.70 -11.12
CA ILE A 55 4.92 -18.96 -11.75
C ILE A 55 3.64 -18.74 -12.57
N ALA A 56 2.61 -18.11 -11.99
CA ALA A 56 1.36 -17.87 -12.69
C ALA A 56 1.54 -16.95 -13.91
N LEU A 57 2.27 -15.85 -13.76
CA LEU A 57 2.51 -14.88 -14.84
C LEU A 57 3.48 -15.39 -15.91
N SER A 58 4.41 -16.28 -15.57
CA SER A 58 5.37 -16.84 -16.54
C SER A 58 4.72 -17.68 -17.66
N HIS A 59 3.45 -18.02 -17.50
CA HIS A 59 2.66 -18.66 -18.55
C HIS A 59 2.21 -17.67 -19.64
N PHE A 60 2.20 -16.37 -19.34
CA PHE A 60 1.70 -15.30 -20.21
C PHE A 60 2.77 -14.31 -20.65
N VAL A 61 3.82 -14.13 -19.86
CA VAL A 61 4.87 -13.13 -20.05
C VAL A 61 6.24 -13.78 -19.86
N ASP A 62 7.23 -13.29 -20.61
CA ASP A 62 8.62 -13.74 -20.45
C ASP A 62 9.12 -13.57 -19.03
N GLN A 63 9.74 -14.63 -18.48
CA GLN A 63 10.22 -14.71 -17.11
C GLN A 63 11.26 -13.65 -16.80
N THR A 64 12.14 -13.34 -17.75
CA THR A 64 13.20 -12.33 -17.59
C THR A 64 12.61 -10.93 -17.44
N ALA A 65 11.62 -10.61 -18.28
CA ALA A 65 10.91 -9.33 -18.21
C ALA A 65 10.13 -9.18 -16.91
N LEU A 66 9.53 -10.26 -16.41
CA LEU A 66 8.84 -10.28 -15.11
C LEU A 66 9.79 -10.00 -13.95
N LEU A 67 10.93 -10.70 -13.88
CA LEU A 67 11.92 -10.52 -12.82
C LEU A 67 12.52 -9.11 -12.82
N GLN A 68 12.83 -8.55 -13.99
CA GLN A 68 13.32 -7.17 -14.12
C GLN A 68 12.29 -6.15 -13.64
N THR A 69 11.04 -6.37 -13.99
CA THR A 69 9.95 -5.49 -13.59
C THR A 69 9.71 -5.56 -12.08
N LEU A 70 9.67 -6.77 -11.53
CA LEU A 70 9.54 -7.00 -10.10
C LEU A 70 10.71 -6.37 -9.31
N GLY A 71 11.95 -6.46 -9.84
CA GLY A 71 13.13 -5.83 -9.22
C GLY A 71 12.98 -4.33 -9.05
N ARG A 72 12.41 -3.63 -10.03
CA ARG A 72 12.15 -2.18 -9.93
C ARG A 72 11.16 -1.83 -8.81
N TYR A 73 10.13 -2.67 -8.59
CA TYR A 73 9.16 -2.45 -7.51
C TYR A 73 9.72 -2.83 -6.13
N LEU A 74 10.48 -3.91 -6.07
CA LEU A 74 11.17 -4.27 -4.83
C LEU A 74 12.20 -3.21 -4.42
N GLU A 75 12.88 -2.59 -5.39
CA GLU A 75 13.79 -1.48 -5.11
C GLU A 75 13.07 -0.25 -4.54
N TRP A 76 11.84 -0.01 -5.00
CA TRP A 76 10.99 1.04 -4.44
C TRP A 76 10.56 0.74 -2.99
N LEU A 77 10.28 -0.54 -2.66
CA LEU A 77 9.84 -0.96 -1.31
C LEU A 77 11.03 -1.17 -0.36
N VAL A 78 12.12 -1.76 -0.85
CA VAL A 78 13.31 -2.14 -0.06
C VAL A 78 14.57 -1.68 -0.81
N PRO A 79 14.94 -0.40 -0.68
CA PRO A 79 16.09 0.16 -1.39
C PRO A 79 17.39 -0.60 -1.12
N GLY A 80 18.12 -0.93 -2.19
CA GLY A 80 19.44 -1.57 -2.12
C GLY A 80 19.42 -3.08 -1.84
N GLN A 81 18.25 -3.71 -1.67
CA GLN A 81 18.11 -5.14 -1.37
C GLN A 81 17.34 -5.94 -2.43
N SER A 82 16.78 -5.29 -3.42
CA SER A 82 15.97 -5.92 -4.46
C SER A 82 16.72 -7.00 -5.23
N GLY A 83 17.99 -6.78 -5.53
CA GLY A 83 18.84 -7.71 -6.27
C GLY A 83 18.98 -9.08 -5.60
N VAL A 84 19.12 -9.11 -4.26
CA VAL A 84 19.23 -10.36 -3.49
C VAL A 84 17.92 -11.14 -3.58
N ILE A 85 16.78 -10.46 -3.40
CA ILE A 85 15.45 -11.10 -3.46
C ILE A 85 15.18 -11.64 -4.87
N ILE A 86 15.52 -10.90 -5.91
CA ILE A 86 15.35 -11.34 -7.31
C ILE A 86 16.25 -12.52 -7.63
N ALA A 87 17.50 -12.55 -7.15
CA ALA A 87 18.41 -13.67 -7.38
C ALA A 87 17.87 -14.97 -6.76
N GLU A 88 17.37 -14.91 -5.51
CA GLU A 88 16.77 -16.05 -4.84
C GLU A 88 15.49 -16.52 -5.57
N LEU A 89 14.66 -15.60 -6.02
CA LEU A 89 13.46 -15.89 -6.78
C LEU A 89 13.78 -16.57 -8.12
N ALA A 90 14.78 -16.07 -8.85
CA ALA A 90 15.24 -16.65 -10.10
C ALA A 90 15.80 -18.07 -9.90
N ASN A 91 16.60 -18.26 -8.84
CA ASN A 91 17.12 -19.58 -8.48
C ASN A 91 16.02 -20.59 -8.17
N PHE A 92 14.99 -20.15 -7.43
CA PHE A 92 13.81 -21.00 -7.15
C PHE A 92 13.05 -21.41 -8.43
N LEU A 93 12.88 -20.48 -9.36
CA LEU A 93 12.17 -20.73 -10.62
C LEU A 93 12.90 -21.72 -11.55
N LEU A 94 14.23 -21.79 -11.48
CA LEU A 94 15.00 -22.79 -12.19
C LEU A 94 14.71 -24.21 -11.71
N HIS A 95 14.30 -24.39 -10.46
CA HIS A 95 14.01 -25.68 -9.84
C HIS A 95 12.51 -25.93 -9.66
N ARG A 96 11.65 -25.24 -10.39
CA ARG A 96 10.17 -25.31 -10.26
C ARG A 96 9.57 -26.72 -10.50
N ASP A 97 10.27 -27.56 -11.24
CA ASP A 97 9.79 -28.92 -11.57
C ASP A 97 9.71 -29.86 -10.37
N VAL A 98 10.32 -29.47 -9.24
CA VAL A 98 10.28 -30.21 -7.96
C VAL A 98 9.07 -29.82 -7.09
N LEU A 99 8.21 -28.92 -7.57
CA LEU A 99 7.05 -28.44 -6.81
C LEU A 99 6.01 -29.54 -6.57
N SER A 100 6.01 -30.08 -5.35
CA SER A 100 4.95 -30.98 -4.90
C SER A 100 3.67 -30.21 -4.53
N TRP A 101 2.51 -30.89 -4.61
CA TRP A 101 1.23 -30.34 -4.15
C TRP A 101 1.27 -29.85 -2.69
N VAL A 102 2.05 -30.51 -1.84
CA VAL A 102 2.26 -30.11 -0.43
C VAL A 102 2.97 -28.75 -0.35
N LEU A 103 4.02 -28.54 -1.17
CA LEU A 103 4.73 -27.26 -1.21
C LEU A 103 3.83 -26.15 -1.73
N LEU A 104 3.04 -26.43 -2.75
CA LEU A 104 2.09 -25.48 -3.31
C LEU A 104 1.01 -25.06 -2.30
N ALA A 105 0.44 -26.05 -1.58
CA ALA A 105 -0.53 -25.81 -0.52
C ALA A 105 0.08 -25.00 0.65
N SER A 106 1.30 -25.31 1.06
CA SER A 106 2.00 -24.54 2.11
C SER A 106 2.28 -23.11 1.67
N MET A 107 2.70 -22.89 0.42
CA MET A 107 2.90 -21.54 -0.14
C MET A 107 1.59 -20.74 -0.16
N LEU A 108 0.47 -21.36 -0.57
CA LEU A 108 -0.85 -20.73 -0.54
C LEU A 108 -1.26 -20.34 0.88
N PHE A 109 -1.01 -21.22 1.85
CA PHE A 109 -1.28 -20.94 3.25
C PHE A 109 -0.47 -19.75 3.76
N PHE A 110 0.86 -19.78 3.60
CA PHE A 110 1.71 -18.69 4.08
C PHE A 110 1.42 -17.38 3.37
N SER A 111 1.14 -17.37 2.07
CA SER A 111 0.81 -16.15 1.32
C SER A 111 -0.48 -15.48 1.79
N SER A 112 -1.43 -16.24 2.37
CA SER A 112 -2.69 -15.70 2.88
C SER A 112 -2.59 -15.07 4.27
N LEU A 113 -1.54 -15.39 5.04
CA LEU A 113 -1.42 -14.96 6.44
C LEU A 113 -1.32 -13.43 6.59
N ALA A 114 -0.53 -12.77 5.74
CA ALA A 114 -0.37 -11.31 5.80
C ALA A 114 -1.71 -10.58 5.65
N PHE A 115 -2.54 -11.03 4.73
CA PHE A 115 -3.86 -10.42 4.49
C PHE A 115 -4.82 -10.64 5.65
N THR A 116 -4.81 -11.84 6.25
CA THR A 116 -5.63 -12.14 7.42
C THR A 116 -5.24 -11.25 8.61
N VAL A 117 -3.94 -11.07 8.83
CA VAL A 117 -3.45 -10.21 9.92
C VAL A 117 -3.74 -8.75 9.62
N LEU A 118 -3.60 -8.31 8.38
CA LEU A 118 -3.96 -6.96 7.96
C LEU A 118 -5.47 -6.68 8.14
N GLU A 119 -6.34 -7.63 7.76
CA GLU A 119 -7.79 -7.52 7.98
C GLU A 119 -8.12 -7.39 9.48
N ASN A 120 -7.46 -8.18 10.33
CA ASN A 120 -7.61 -8.09 11.79
C ASN A 120 -7.12 -6.74 12.33
N ALA A 121 -5.95 -6.25 11.89
CA ALA A 121 -5.40 -4.96 12.31
C ALA A 121 -6.32 -3.80 11.91
N MET A 122 -6.85 -3.83 10.69
CA MET A 122 -7.83 -2.85 10.24
C MET A 122 -9.14 -2.91 11.04
N SER A 123 -9.58 -4.10 11.41
CA SER A 123 -10.79 -4.28 12.23
C SER A 123 -10.65 -3.64 13.62
N VAL A 124 -9.46 -3.64 14.21
CA VAL A 124 -9.17 -2.94 15.47
C VAL A 124 -9.28 -1.43 15.29
N ILE A 125 -8.74 -0.86 14.22
CA ILE A 125 -8.78 0.58 13.94
C ILE A 125 -10.22 1.05 13.67
N PHE A 126 -11.01 0.25 12.96
CA PHE A 126 -12.41 0.54 12.63
C PHE A 126 -13.43 -0.01 13.63
N HIS A 127 -13.02 -0.27 14.89
CA HIS A 127 -13.89 -0.89 15.91
C HIS A 127 -15.17 -0.10 16.22
N HIS A 128 -15.24 1.20 15.92
CA HIS A 128 -16.45 2.02 16.06
C HIS A 128 -17.58 1.61 15.10
N ARG A 129 -17.28 0.78 14.10
CA ARG A 129 -18.28 0.22 13.19
C ARG A 129 -18.83 -1.08 13.78
N VAL A 130 -19.99 -1.00 14.39
CA VAL A 130 -20.59 -1.97 15.32
C VAL A 130 -20.91 -3.38 14.76
N ALA A 131 -20.64 -3.73 13.53
CA ALA A 131 -20.98 -5.04 12.98
C ALA A 131 -19.75 -5.78 12.44
N ILE A 132 -19.00 -6.45 13.31
CA ILE A 132 -17.97 -7.40 12.88
C ILE A 132 -18.66 -8.68 12.38
N ARG A 133 -19.19 -8.68 11.17
CA ARG A 133 -19.48 -9.91 10.45
C ARG A 133 -18.15 -10.43 9.89
N ARG A 134 -17.55 -11.43 10.53
CA ARG A 134 -16.40 -12.13 9.98
C ARG A 134 -16.73 -12.63 8.59
N ARG A 135 -15.88 -12.32 7.62
CA ARG A 135 -16.01 -12.85 6.26
C ARG A 135 -15.85 -14.37 6.26
N HIS A 136 -16.44 -15.03 5.29
CA HIS A 136 -16.19 -16.44 5.06
C HIS A 136 -14.69 -16.65 4.80
N PHE A 137 -14.08 -17.64 5.46
CA PHE A 137 -12.65 -17.98 5.32
C PHE A 137 -12.22 -18.12 3.86
N LEU A 138 -13.03 -18.72 3.00
CA LEU A 138 -12.74 -18.87 1.57
C LEU A 138 -12.61 -17.52 0.83
N ILE A 139 -13.40 -16.53 1.20
CA ILE A 139 -13.34 -15.19 0.59
C ILE A 139 -12.05 -14.49 1.02
N SER A 140 -11.69 -14.57 2.30
CA SER A 140 -10.42 -14.01 2.81
C SER A 140 -9.20 -14.70 2.22
N ALA A 141 -9.29 -15.99 1.87
CA ALA A 141 -8.22 -16.71 1.20
C ALA A 141 -8.04 -16.34 -0.29
N VAL A 142 -9.10 -15.95 -1.00
CA VAL A 142 -9.07 -15.60 -2.44
C VAL A 142 -8.69 -14.14 -2.67
N ILE A 143 -9.06 -13.24 -1.78
CA ILE A 143 -8.78 -11.79 -1.90
C ILE A 143 -7.30 -11.49 -2.18
N PRO A 144 -6.30 -12.09 -1.49
CA PRO A 144 -4.89 -11.85 -1.77
C PRO A 144 -4.53 -12.07 -3.24
N TYR A 145 -5.01 -13.16 -3.81
CA TYR A 145 -4.69 -13.52 -5.22
C TYR A 145 -5.37 -12.59 -6.22
N ALA A 146 -6.60 -12.15 -5.93
CA ALA A 146 -7.27 -11.14 -6.73
C ALA A 146 -6.48 -9.82 -6.72
N TYR A 147 -5.93 -9.42 -5.56
CA TYR A 147 -5.05 -8.25 -5.44
C TYR A 147 -3.76 -8.42 -6.23
N ILE A 148 -3.09 -9.56 -6.11
CA ILE A 148 -1.85 -9.84 -6.84
C ILE A 148 -2.09 -9.79 -8.35
N LEU A 149 -3.17 -10.40 -8.84
CA LEU A 149 -3.53 -10.34 -10.24
C LEU A 149 -3.83 -8.90 -10.70
N SER A 150 -4.57 -8.13 -9.91
CA SER A 150 -4.87 -6.74 -10.23
C SER A 150 -3.63 -5.84 -10.20
N LEU A 151 -2.72 -6.06 -9.24
CA LEU A 151 -1.43 -5.40 -9.18
C LEU A 151 -0.54 -5.78 -10.36
N GLY A 152 -0.48 -7.06 -10.71
CA GLY A 152 0.26 -7.54 -11.88
C GLY A 152 -0.26 -6.95 -13.18
N LEU A 153 -1.58 -6.90 -13.37
CA LEU A 153 -2.20 -6.27 -14.53
C LEU A 153 -1.97 -4.75 -14.55
N GLY A 154 -2.11 -4.09 -13.40
CA GLY A 154 -1.79 -2.67 -13.24
C GLY A 154 -0.33 -2.37 -13.58
N LEU A 155 0.57 -3.24 -13.17
CA LEU A 155 1.98 -3.19 -13.49
C LEU A 155 2.23 -3.28 -15.00
N LEU A 156 1.61 -4.23 -15.67
CA LEU A 156 1.71 -4.37 -17.13
C LEU A 156 1.20 -3.12 -17.85
N LEU A 157 0.07 -2.55 -17.40
CA LEU A 157 -0.47 -1.31 -17.94
C LEU A 157 0.49 -0.14 -17.75
N VAL A 158 1.03 0.04 -16.55
CA VAL A 158 2.01 1.10 -16.27
C VAL A 158 3.27 0.92 -17.11
N THR A 159 3.75 -0.31 -17.28
CA THR A 159 4.93 -0.60 -18.11
C THR A 159 4.68 -0.26 -19.59
N LEU A 160 3.50 -0.60 -20.13
CA LEU A 160 3.12 -0.26 -21.49
C LEU A 160 3.01 1.26 -21.69
N VAL A 161 2.35 1.95 -20.75
CA VAL A 161 2.21 3.42 -20.79
C VAL A 161 3.59 4.07 -20.65
N ALA A 162 4.44 3.60 -19.72
CA ALA A 162 5.78 4.12 -19.54
C ALA A 162 6.64 3.94 -20.78
N GLY A 163 6.59 2.77 -21.43
CA GLY A 163 7.30 2.52 -22.68
C GLY A 163 6.83 3.45 -23.81
N SER A 164 5.53 3.66 -23.94
CA SER A 164 4.95 4.58 -24.92
C SER A 164 5.35 6.03 -24.68
N LEU A 165 5.32 6.48 -23.41
CA LEU A 165 5.73 7.84 -23.06
C LEU A 165 7.23 8.07 -23.26
N GLN A 166 8.07 7.08 -22.98
CA GLN A 166 9.51 7.17 -23.24
C GLN A 166 9.82 7.25 -24.72
N ALA A 167 9.10 6.47 -25.56
CA ALA A 167 9.24 6.53 -27.01
C ALA A 167 8.89 7.94 -27.53
N ILE A 168 7.79 8.53 -27.07
CA ILE A 168 7.37 9.89 -27.43
C ILE A 168 8.35 10.94 -26.87
N GLY A 169 8.86 10.75 -25.66
CA GLY A 169 9.79 11.68 -25.00
C GLY A 169 11.17 11.76 -25.65
N GLN A 170 11.55 10.77 -26.48
CA GLN A 170 12.78 10.79 -27.26
C GLN A 170 12.64 11.56 -28.58
N GLU A 171 11.42 11.82 -29.04
CA GLU A 171 11.19 12.67 -30.21
C GLU A 171 11.42 14.13 -29.86
N ARG A 172 12.37 14.74 -30.55
CA ARG A 172 12.59 16.20 -30.49
C ARG A 172 11.52 16.86 -31.38
N VAL A 173 10.56 17.51 -30.75
CA VAL A 173 9.60 18.33 -31.50
C VAL A 173 10.26 19.69 -31.76
N GLU A 174 10.64 19.92 -33.00
CA GLU A 174 11.07 21.21 -33.49
C GLU A 174 9.82 22.05 -33.83
N PHE A 175 9.45 22.94 -32.93
CA PHE A 175 8.40 23.92 -33.17
C PHE A 175 8.94 25.33 -33.04
N LEU A 176 8.84 26.14 -34.13
CA LEU A 176 9.23 27.55 -34.18
C LEU A 176 10.63 27.87 -33.61
N TRP A 177 11.70 27.26 -34.15
CA TRP A 177 13.11 27.60 -33.86
C TRP A 177 13.58 27.29 -32.40
N ARG A 178 12.81 26.56 -31.66
CA ARG A 178 13.16 26.15 -30.29
C ARG A 178 12.97 24.65 -30.14
N SER A 179 14.05 23.93 -29.90
CA SER A 179 14.01 22.49 -29.55
C SER A 179 13.58 22.34 -28.09
N TRP A 180 12.40 21.85 -27.89
CA TRP A 180 11.93 21.46 -26.53
C TRP A 180 12.15 19.95 -26.36
N SER A 181 12.92 19.58 -25.33
CA SER A 181 13.00 18.17 -24.92
C SER A 181 11.74 17.83 -24.10
N LEU A 182 10.90 16.96 -24.62
CA LEU A 182 9.73 16.43 -23.89
C LEU A 182 10.12 15.53 -22.71
N GLY A 183 11.42 15.25 -22.52
CA GLY A 183 11.93 14.35 -21.47
C GLY A 183 11.58 14.77 -20.02
N GLY A 184 11.50 16.08 -19.76
CA GLY A 184 11.07 16.58 -18.46
C GLY A 184 9.56 16.39 -18.21
N VAL A 185 8.75 16.57 -19.24
CA VAL A 185 7.28 16.42 -19.17
C VAL A 185 6.92 14.93 -19.04
N SER A 186 7.56 14.05 -19.81
CA SER A 186 7.34 12.61 -19.71
C SER A 186 7.74 12.06 -18.34
N GLY A 187 8.85 12.53 -17.76
CA GLY A 187 9.27 12.16 -16.40
C GLY A 187 8.24 12.57 -15.33
N ALA A 188 7.74 13.80 -15.40
CA ALA A 188 6.71 14.29 -14.48
C ALA A 188 5.39 13.50 -14.62
N LEU A 189 4.97 13.20 -15.85
CA LEU A 189 3.78 12.39 -16.10
C LEU A 189 3.93 10.96 -15.57
N LEU A 190 5.08 10.33 -15.74
CA LEU A 190 5.37 9.01 -15.18
C LEU A 190 5.35 9.00 -13.66
N TYR A 191 5.91 10.04 -13.03
CA TYR A 191 5.86 10.19 -11.57
C TYR A 191 4.43 10.34 -11.07
N LEU A 192 3.63 11.20 -11.70
CA LEU A 192 2.21 11.38 -11.35
C LEU A 192 1.39 10.11 -11.58
N LEU A 193 1.67 9.37 -12.65
CA LEU A 193 1.03 8.08 -12.91
C LEU A 193 1.37 7.05 -11.82
N GLY A 194 2.63 7.00 -11.37
CA GLY A 194 3.06 6.16 -10.25
C GLY A 194 2.33 6.52 -8.95
N LEU A 195 2.29 7.81 -8.61
CA LEU A 195 1.59 8.29 -7.43
C LEU A 195 0.08 8.02 -7.51
N ALA A 196 -0.55 8.23 -8.66
CA ALA A 196 -1.96 7.90 -8.87
C ALA A 196 -2.22 6.38 -8.72
N GLY A 197 -1.32 5.54 -9.23
CA GLY A 197 -1.37 4.10 -9.05
C GLY A 197 -1.26 3.68 -7.58
N GLU A 198 -0.35 4.30 -6.83
CA GLU A 198 -0.21 4.08 -5.39
C GLU A 198 -1.49 4.45 -4.63
N VAL A 199 -2.03 5.65 -4.87
CA VAL A 199 -3.29 6.09 -4.26
C VAL A 199 -4.44 5.15 -4.65
N PHE A 200 -4.50 4.69 -5.89
CA PHE A 200 -5.50 3.73 -6.34
C PHE A 200 -5.41 2.40 -5.56
N VAL A 201 -4.21 1.84 -5.43
CA VAL A 201 -3.97 0.59 -4.67
C VAL A 201 -4.36 0.77 -3.20
N LEU A 202 -3.89 1.83 -2.54
CA LEU A 202 -4.23 2.12 -1.15
C LEU A 202 -5.74 2.32 -0.96
N THR A 203 -6.40 3.05 -1.87
CA THR A 203 -7.86 3.23 -1.84
C THR A 203 -8.57 1.89 -1.93
N SER A 204 -8.14 1.01 -2.84
CA SER A 204 -8.73 -0.32 -2.99
C SER A 204 -8.53 -1.19 -1.74
N VAL A 205 -7.36 -1.11 -1.10
CA VAL A 205 -7.09 -1.79 0.18
C VAL A 205 -8.05 -1.29 1.27
N TYR A 206 -8.20 0.02 1.41
CA TYR A 206 -9.12 0.59 2.41
C TYR A 206 -10.60 0.30 2.13
N LEU A 207 -10.99 0.08 0.88
CA LEU A 207 -12.38 -0.30 0.53
C LEU A 207 -12.67 -1.78 0.77
N VAL A 208 -11.66 -2.64 0.56
CA VAL A 208 -11.87 -4.09 0.54
C VAL A 208 -11.50 -4.74 1.87
N MET A 209 -10.41 -4.31 2.52
CA MET A 209 -9.90 -4.96 3.73
C MET A 209 -10.76 -4.74 4.98
N PRO A 210 -11.22 -3.53 5.31
CA PRO A 210 -11.98 -3.32 6.54
C PRO A 210 -13.34 -4.01 6.52
N VAL A 211 -13.74 -4.53 7.66
CA VAL A 211 -15.12 -4.97 7.88
C VAL A 211 -16.00 -3.72 8.01
N GLY A 212 -17.03 -3.61 7.16
CA GLY A 212 -17.85 -2.40 7.09
C GLY A 212 -17.24 -1.35 6.14
N ARG A 213 -17.50 -1.49 4.86
CA ARG A 213 -16.93 -0.71 3.75
C ARG A 213 -17.01 0.80 3.99
N PRO A 214 -15.89 1.54 4.07
CA PRO A 214 -15.90 2.99 4.07
C PRO A 214 -16.49 3.52 2.75
N SER A 215 -16.95 4.77 2.75
CA SER A 215 -17.31 5.43 1.50
C SER A 215 -16.04 5.65 0.66
N LEU A 216 -16.18 5.66 -0.66
CA LEU A 216 -15.06 5.87 -1.58
C LEU A 216 -14.27 7.15 -1.24
N HIS A 217 -14.98 8.23 -0.86
CA HIS A 217 -14.34 9.50 -0.49
C HIS A 217 -13.48 9.39 0.77
N HIS A 218 -13.93 8.66 1.80
CA HIS A 218 -13.16 8.45 3.01
C HIS A 218 -11.93 7.58 2.74
N ALA A 219 -12.09 6.51 1.95
CA ALA A 219 -10.97 5.65 1.53
C ALA A 219 -9.93 6.44 0.74
N LEU A 220 -10.35 7.32 -0.17
CA LEU A 220 -9.47 8.18 -0.95
C LEU A 220 -8.70 9.16 -0.08
N LEU A 221 -9.35 9.79 0.92
CA LEU A 221 -8.67 10.70 1.85
C LEU A 221 -7.57 9.97 2.64
N GLY A 222 -7.86 8.78 3.16
CA GLY A 222 -6.86 7.97 3.85
C GLY A 222 -5.73 7.52 2.93
N ALA A 223 -6.05 7.16 1.69
CA ALA A 223 -5.07 6.75 0.69
C ALA A 223 -4.12 7.89 0.31
N ILE A 224 -4.64 9.09 0.09
CA ILE A 224 -3.82 10.29 -0.19
C ILE A 224 -2.92 10.60 1.03
N ALA A 225 -3.46 10.56 2.25
CA ALA A 225 -2.68 10.80 3.45
C ALA A 225 -1.55 9.76 3.61
N ALA A 226 -1.84 8.47 3.40
CA ALA A 226 -0.85 7.40 3.47
C ALA A 226 0.20 7.51 2.37
N ALA A 227 -0.19 7.80 1.12
CA ALA A 227 0.74 8.00 0.00
C ALA A 227 1.69 9.18 0.23
N LEU A 228 1.18 10.31 0.72
CA LEU A 228 2.02 11.47 1.06
C LEU A 228 3.02 11.15 2.18
N MET A 229 2.56 10.45 3.23
CA MET A 229 3.43 10.01 4.32
C MET A 229 4.46 8.99 3.81
N TRP A 230 4.07 8.08 2.92
CA TRP A 230 4.98 7.12 2.31
C TRP A 230 6.06 7.80 1.48
N GLU A 231 5.69 8.73 0.61
CA GLU A 231 6.64 9.45 -0.24
C GLU A 231 7.68 10.22 0.60
N LEU A 232 7.24 10.87 1.68
CA LEU A 232 8.14 11.54 2.62
C LEU A 232 9.07 10.53 3.33
N SER A 233 8.51 9.43 3.82
CA SER A 233 9.24 8.40 4.56
C SER A 233 10.22 7.65 3.68
N ARG A 234 9.87 7.40 2.42
CA ARG A 234 10.73 6.76 1.43
C ARG A 234 12.04 7.55 1.21
N HIS A 235 11.94 8.86 1.08
CA HIS A 235 13.14 9.71 0.94
C HIS A 235 14.02 9.64 2.20
N ALA A 236 13.42 9.66 3.39
CA ALA A 236 14.15 9.49 4.63
C ALA A 236 14.79 8.09 4.75
N LEU A 237 14.08 7.04 4.32
CA LEU A 237 14.57 5.66 4.35
C LEU A 237 15.76 5.46 3.40
N VAL A 238 15.67 5.96 2.16
CA VAL A 238 16.75 5.93 1.19
C VAL A 238 17.99 6.66 1.74
N TRP A 239 17.80 7.87 2.27
CA TRP A 239 18.87 8.63 2.88
C TRP A 239 19.52 7.88 4.05
N TYR A 240 18.71 7.27 4.93
CA TYR A 240 19.20 6.47 6.05
C TYR A 240 20.04 5.28 5.57
N PHE A 241 19.53 4.47 4.65
CA PHE A 241 20.26 3.28 4.16
C PHE A 241 21.52 3.63 3.38
N THR A 242 21.54 4.74 2.66
CA THR A 242 22.71 5.14 1.86
C THR A 242 23.80 5.87 2.66
N THR A 243 23.40 6.60 3.73
CA THR A 243 24.32 7.53 4.42
C THR A 243 24.67 7.07 5.82
N LEU A 244 23.71 6.62 6.60
CA LEU A 244 23.88 6.35 8.03
C LEU A 244 23.89 4.87 8.39
N SER A 245 23.35 4.01 7.54
CA SER A 245 23.17 2.62 7.89
C SER A 245 24.46 1.86 8.03
N GLN A 246 24.74 1.38 9.22
CA GLN A 246 25.81 0.41 9.55
C GLN A 246 25.24 -1.02 9.68
N ILE A 247 24.04 -1.24 9.14
CA ILE A 247 23.30 -2.52 9.29
C ILE A 247 24.15 -3.68 8.79
N GLY A 248 24.85 -3.51 7.64
CA GLY A 248 25.72 -4.53 7.09
C GLY A 248 26.88 -4.93 8.00
N THR A 249 27.44 -3.97 8.77
CA THR A 249 28.53 -4.21 9.72
C THR A 249 28.04 -4.96 10.96
N VAL A 250 26.82 -4.63 11.44
CA VAL A 250 26.27 -5.19 12.69
C VAL A 250 25.60 -6.56 12.46
N TYR A 251 24.85 -6.69 11.39
CA TYR A 251 23.98 -7.86 11.15
C TYR A 251 24.52 -8.82 10.08
N GLY A 252 25.57 -8.47 9.33
CA GLY A 252 26.19 -9.33 8.34
C GLY A 252 25.19 -9.93 7.36
N SER A 253 25.08 -11.27 7.33
CA SER A 253 24.16 -11.99 6.43
C SER A 253 22.67 -11.74 6.69
N LEU A 254 22.29 -11.24 7.87
CA LEU A 254 20.91 -10.91 8.21
C LEU A 254 20.49 -9.51 7.74
N THR A 255 21.40 -8.75 7.15
CA THR A 255 21.16 -7.35 6.72
C THR A 255 19.91 -7.22 5.86
N THR A 256 19.78 -8.08 4.84
CA THR A 256 18.64 -8.05 3.92
C THR A 256 17.31 -8.30 4.65
N ALA A 257 17.27 -9.32 5.51
CA ALA A 257 16.05 -9.65 6.24
C ALA A 257 15.61 -8.51 7.16
N ILE A 258 16.57 -7.86 7.85
CA ILE A 258 16.29 -6.73 8.74
C ILE A 258 15.88 -5.49 7.95
N ALA A 259 16.53 -5.18 6.83
CA ALA A 259 16.16 -4.06 5.97
C ALA A 259 14.76 -4.24 5.39
N VAL A 260 14.43 -5.45 4.93
CA VAL A 260 13.08 -5.80 4.44
C VAL A 260 12.06 -5.65 5.55
N LEU A 261 12.33 -6.22 6.74
CA LEU A 261 11.41 -6.15 7.88
C LEU A 261 11.15 -4.70 8.30
N LEU A 262 12.18 -3.88 8.40
CA LEU A 262 12.08 -2.46 8.76
C LEU A 262 11.26 -1.67 7.72
N SER A 263 11.49 -1.93 6.43
CA SER A 263 10.72 -1.31 5.34
C SER A 263 9.25 -1.74 5.37
N LEU A 264 8.97 -3.03 5.62
CA LEU A 264 7.61 -3.54 5.75
C LEU A 264 6.90 -2.99 6.99
N GLU A 265 7.60 -2.84 8.12
CA GLU A 265 7.04 -2.25 9.34
C GLU A 265 6.68 -0.78 9.13
N LEU A 266 7.54 -0.03 8.43
CA LEU A 266 7.25 1.34 8.05
C LEU A 266 6.02 1.40 7.13
N ALA A 267 5.99 0.59 6.08
CA ALA A 267 4.86 0.52 5.15
C ALA A 267 3.54 0.16 5.86
N ALA A 268 3.57 -0.85 6.74
CA ALA A 268 2.42 -1.25 7.54
C ALA A 268 1.98 -0.14 8.50
N THR A 269 2.92 0.56 9.13
CA THR A 269 2.64 1.70 10.02
C THR A 269 1.91 2.81 9.26
N LEU A 270 2.39 3.18 8.08
CA LEU A 270 1.78 4.24 7.27
C LEU A 270 0.41 3.82 6.70
N LEU A 271 0.28 2.55 6.29
CA LEU A 271 -1.00 1.99 5.87
C LEU A 271 -2.04 2.04 7.01
N LEU A 272 -1.68 1.61 8.22
CA LEU A 272 -2.58 1.64 9.38
C LEU A 272 -2.83 3.08 9.87
N LEU A 273 -1.87 3.99 9.73
CA LEU A 273 -2.07 5.42 9.99
C LEU A 273 -3.10 6.02 9.02
N GLY A 274 -3.04 5.69 7.73
CA GLY A 274 -4.06 6.10 6.77
C GLY A 274 -5.45 5.57 7.11
N ALA A 275 -5.55 4.32 7.59
CA ALA A 275 -6.79 3.76 8.11
C ALA A 275 -7.28 4.53 9.36
N GLN A 276 -6.37 4.95 10.24
CA GLN A 276 -6.71 5.78 11.41
C GLN A 276 -7.20 7.17 11.00
N VAL A 277 -6.64 7.78 9.96
CA VAL A 277 -7.14 9.04 9.38
C VAL A 277 -8.60 8.89 8.96
N ILE A 278 -8.94 7.81 8.26
CA ILE A 278 -10.33 7.52 7.87
C ILE A 278 -11.22 7.38 9.11
N SER A 279 -10.78 6.59 10.08
CA SER A 279 -11.51 6.34 11.32
C SER A 279 -11.81 7.63 12.09
N GLU A 280 -10.82 8.51 12.26
CA GLU A 280 -11.00 9.79 12.95
C GLU A 280 -11.85 10.80 12.15
N TYR A 281 -11.74 10.76 10.82
CA TYR A 281 -12.59 11.57 9.95
C TYR A 281 -14.08 11.20 10.11
N GLU A 282 -14.38 9.90 10.18
CA GLU A 282 -15.75 9.39 10.40
C GLU A 282 -16.27 9.71 11.79
N ARG A 283 -15.42 9.59 12.81
CA ARG A 283 -15.79 9.94 14.19
C ARG A 283 -16.13 11.42 14.31
N LEU A 284 -15.37 12.30 13.65
CA LEU A 284 -15.65 13.72 13.61
C LEU A 284 -17.01 14.00 12.97
N ALA A 285 -17.39 13.21 11.94
CA ALA A 285 -18.69 13.31 11.32
C ALA A 285 -19.83 13.01 12.30
N LEU A 286 -19.69 11.94 13.07
CA LEU A 286 -20.70 11.53 14.07
C LEU A 286 -20.82 12.59 15.18
N GLU A 287 -19.71 13.10 15.69
CA GLU A 287 -19.71 14.16 16.70
C GLU A 287 -20.42 15.44 16.23
N LEU A 288 -20.24 15.83 14.96
CA LEU A 288 -20.92 16.98 14.38
C LEU A 288 -22.42 16.76 14.16
N LEU A 289 -22.83 15.51 13.94
CA LEU A 289 -24.26 15.14 13.85
C LEU A 289 -24.93 15.18 15.23
N ASP A 290 -24.25 14.65 16.25
CA ASP A 290 -24.76 14.63 17.62
C ASP A 290 -24.81 16.06 18.25
N ALA A 291 -23.92 16.95 17.81
CA ALA A 291 -23.89 18.35 18.25
C ALA A 291 -24.92 19.23 17.50
N ALA A 292 -25.57 18.74 16.45
CA ALA A 292 -26.62 19.47 15.76
C ALA A 292 -27.88 19.51 16.65
N PRO A 293 -28.48 20.69 16.94
CA PRO A 293 -29.69 20.77 17.75
C PRO A 293 -30.81 19.97 17.09
N GLU A 294 -31.50 19.15 17.87
CA GLU A 294 -32.70 18.44 17.41
C GLU A 294 -33.68 19.42 16.73
N PRO A 295 -34.21 19.09 15.54
CA PRO A 295 -35.25 19.90 14.96
C PRO A 295 -36.42 19.93 15.97
N PHE A 296 -36.77 21.12 16.43
CA PHE A 296 -37.90 21.33 17.31
C PHE A 296 -39.11 20.53 16.80
N THR A 297 -39.39 19.41 17.44
CA THR A 297 -40.68 18.76 17.29
C THR A 297 -41.67 19.70 17.95
N THR A 298 -42.35 20.53 17.18
CA THR A 298 -43.53 21.26 17.59
C THR A 298 -44.53 20.21 18.05
N ARG A 299 -44.59 19.97 19.38
CA ARG A 299 -45.75 19.38 19.98
C ARG A 299 -46.88 20.38 19.74
N SER A 300 -47.70 20.11 18.76
CA SER A 300 -49.02 20.73 18.64
C SER A 300 -49.87 20.26 19.82
N PRO A 301 -50.65 21.16 20.45
CA PRO A 301 -51.51 20.91 21.59
C PRO A 301 -52.63 19.96 21.32
#